data_6e7dc13e6cc4c568482bd7ab67a984f2
#
_entry.id   6e7dc13e6cc4c568482bd7ab67a984f2
#
_cell.length_a   1.000
_cell.length_b   1.000
_cell.length_c   1.000
_cell.angle_alpha   90.00
_cell.angle_beta   90.00
_cell.angle_gamma   90.00
#
_symmetry.space_group_name_H-M   'P 1'
#
loop_
_entity.id
_entity.type
_entity.pdbx_description
1 polymer ?
#
loop_
_entity_poly.entity_id
_entity_poly.type
_entity_poly.pdbx_seq_one_letter_code
_entity_poly.pdbx_strand_id
1 'polypeptide(L)'
;MTTAKLVIDNLTKSFDGQHLANNHISLEISPAKITAFLGHNGAGKSTFLKILSGKQEPTTGNVSLETGKRMSVLEQDHFAYDQFTILETVLRGNKKMFEIKEEMDALYAKPDFSDEDGIKAGELGVIYDEMGGWNAETDAQTMLSNVGIKEDMHYQMMSELENKDKVRVLLAQALFGNPDVLILDEPTNDLDIDTIAWLEDFLADYENTVIVVSHDRHFLDAVCTHIGDLDYSKLNLYTGNYSYWYQASQLATKQRAQANKKAEEKKKELQEFIARFSSNVAKAKQATARKKMLDKLNIEEIKPTSRRYPAIIFDMEREA
;
A
#
# COMPACT_ATOMS: atom_id res chain seq x y z
N MET A 1 5.11 -20.98 12.91
CA MET A 1 5.14 -20.58 11.48
C MET A 1 5.95 -19.32 11.39
N THR A 2 7.02 -19.30 10.60
CA THR A 2 7.80 -18.08 10.35
C THR A 2 7.00 -17.21 9.41
N THR A 3 6.59 -16.08 9.91
CA THR A 3 5.75 -15.10 9.22
C THR A 3 6.62 -14.25 8.28
N ALA A 4 6.15 -14.02 7.07
CA ALA A 4 6.90 -13.35 6.01
C ALA A 4 7.28 -11.90 6.36
N LYS A 5 8.55 -11.59 6.25
CA LYS A 5 9.09 -10.25 6.43
C LYS A 5 9.33 -9.60 5.07
N LEU A 6 8.71 -8.45 4.81
CA LEU A 6 9.00 -7.62 3.66
C LEU A 6 9.96 -6.50 4.08
N VAL A 7 11.12 -6.44 3.44
CA VAL A 7 12.15 -5.43 3.73
C VAL A 7 12.36 -4.54 2.51
N ILE A 8 12.27 -3.24 2.73
CA ILE A 8 12.53 -2.20 1.76
C ILE A 8 13.77 -1.45 2.24
N ASP A 9 14.81 -1.42 1.45
CA ASP A 9 16.07 -0.78 1.82
C ASP A 9 16.44 0.32 0.84
N ASN A 10 16.49 1.55 1.36
CA ASN A 10 16.96 2.76 0.68
C ASN A 10 16.36 2.98 -0.71
N LEU A 11 15.07 2.67 -0.88
CA LEU A 11 14.35 2.71 -2.14
C LEU A 11 14.19 4.14 -2.62
N THR A 12 14.70 4.38 -3.84
CA THR A 12 14.54 5.67 -4.54
C THR A 12 14.05 5.43 -5.96
N LYS A 13 13.10 6.26 -6.42
CA LYS A 13 12.64 6.26 -7.81
C LYS A 13 12.58 7.66 -8.37
N SER A 14 13.27 7.85 -9.48
CA SER A 14 13.17 9.02 -10.36
C SER A 14 12.88 8.59 -11.78
N PHE A 15 12.10 9.39 -12.51
CA PHE A 15 11.80 9.13 -13.92
C PHE A 15 12.65 10.00 -14.88
N ASP A 16 13.08 11.18 -14.40
CA ASP A 16 13.79 12.20 -15.17
C ASP A 16 15.15 12.60 -14.55
N GLY A 17 15.55 11.95 -13.47
CA GLY A 17 16.76 12.27 -12.73
C GLY A 17 16.66 13.52 -11.84
N GLN A 18 15.58 14.30 -11.92
CA GLN A 18 15.37 15.52 -11.15
C GLN A 18 14.23 15.40 -10.13
N HIS A 19 13.13 14.80 -10.55
CA HIS A 19 11.95 14.61 -9.69
C HIS A 19 11.95 13.21 -9.09
N LEU A 20 11.89 13.14 -7.76
CA LEU A 20 11.85 11.88 -7.01
C LEU A 20 10.39 11.54 -6.70
N ALA A 21 9.90 10.43 -7.25
CA ALA A 21 8.61 9.86 -6.86
C ALA A 21 8.70 9.22 -5.46
N ASN A 22 9.82 8.54 -5.19
CA ASN A 22 10.17 7.99 -3.87
C ASN A 22 11.61 8.38 -3.56
N ASN A 23 11.92 8.68 -2.29
CA ASN A 23 13.21 9.23 -1.89
C ASN A 23 13.75 8.55 -0.62
N HIS A 24 14.71 7.65 -0.77
CA HIS A 24 15.38 6.93 0.30
C HIS A 24 14.41 6.28 1.31
N ILE A 25 13.37 5.60 0.81
CA ILE A 25 12.41 4.91 1.67
C ILE A 25 13.04 3.62 2.18
N SER A 26 13.17 3.50 3.50
CA SER A 26 13.54 2.26 4.18
C SER A 26 12.44 1.89 5.16
N LEU A 27 11.94 0.67 5.05
CA LEU A 27 10.82 0.17 5.83
C LEU A 27 10.93 -1.34 5.98
N GLU A 28 10.64 -1.80 7.18
CA GLU A 28 10.44 -3.21 7.48
C GLU A 28 8.98 -3.42 7.87
N ILE A 29 8.26 -4.20 7.08
CA ILE A 29 6.88 -4.55 7.38
C ILE A 29 6.87 -5.91 8.04
N SER A 30 6.49 -5.91 9.32
CA SER A 30 6.34 -7.13 10.10
C SER A 30 5.03 -7.84 9.72
N PRO A 31 4.98 -9.17 9.86
CA PRO A 31 3.78 -9.96 9.57
C PRO A 31 2.60 -9.63 10.49
N ALA A 32 1.43 -10.12 10.10
CA ALA A 32 0.15 -9.88 10.79
C ALA A 32 -0.16 -8.38 10.99
N LYS A 33 0.17 -7.56 10.00
CA LYS A 33 -0.11 -6.12 10.01
C LYS A 33 -0.74 -5.67 8.72
N ILE A 34 -1.77 -4.86 8.86
CA ILE A 34 -2.40 -4.17 7.74
C ILE A 34 -1.88 -2.73 7.74
N THR A 35 -1.07 -2.41 6.74
CA THR A 35 -0.45 -1.09 6.60
C THR A 35 -1.08 -0.33 5.44
N ALA A 36 -1.78 0.76 5.73
CA ALA A 36 -2.27 1.65 4.69
C ALA A 36 -1.24 2.70 4.31
N PHE A 37 -1.01 2.89 3.01
CA PHE A 37 -0.21 3.99 2.50
C PHE A 37 -1.07 5.16 2.07
N LEU A 38 -0.92 6.27 2.79
CA LEU A 38 -1.61 7.52 2.53
C LEU A 38 -0.68 8.52 1.85
N GLY A 39 -1.24 9.40 1.04
CA GLY A 39 -0.52 10.48 0.37
C GLY A 39 -1.45 11.20 -0.60
N HIS A 40 -1.10 12.42 -1.02
CA HIS A 40 -1.87 13.12 -2.06
C HIS A 40 -1.70 12.44 -3.44
N ASN A 41 -2.55 12.80 -4.40
CA ASN A 41 -2.39 12.33 -5.77
C ASN A 41 -1.06 12.84 -6.33
N GLY A 42 -0.26 11.93 -6.91
CA GLY A 42 1.11 12.22 -7.32
C GLY A 42 2.18 12.11 -6.23
N ALA A 43 1.83 11.70 -5.00
CA ALA A 43 2.83 11.48 -3.92
C ALA A 43 3.77 10.30 -4.16
N GLY A 44 3.55 9.50 -5.22
CA GLY A 44 4.37 8.33 -5.53
C GLY A 44 3.83 7.00 -5.00
N LYS A 45 2.59 6.96 -4.46
CA LYS A 45 1.97 5.72 -3.94
C LYS A 45 1.93 4.58 -4.94
N SER A 46 1.33 4.82 -6.12
CA SER A 46 1.23 3.78 -7.17
C SER A 46 2.60 3.37 -7.71
N THR A 47 3.57 4.30 -7.80
CA THR A 47 4.96 3.98 -8.14
C THR A 47 5.58 3.08 -7.08
N PHE A 48 5.36 3.38 -5.81
CA PHE A 48 5.83 2.58 -4.69
C PHE A 48 5.24 1.16 -4.73
N LEU A 49 3.92 1.02 -4.92
CA LEU A 49 3.28 -0.28 -5.05
C LEU A 49 3.78 -1.09 -6.26
N LYS A 50 4.01 -0.43 -7.41
CA LYS A 50 4.58 -1.08 -8.60
C LYS A 50 5.99 -1.60 -8.35
N ILE A 51 6.80 -0.90 -7.55
CA ILE A 51 8.13 -1.38 -7.19
C ILE A 51 8.01 -2.54 -6.20
N LEU A 52 7.15 -2.46 -5.19
CA LEU A 52 6.92 -3.56 -4.24
C LEU A 52 6.49 -4.84 -4.95
N SER A 53 5.61 -4.72 -5.94
CA SER A 53 5.10 -5.85 -6.72
C SER A 53 6.05 -6.36 -7.81
N GLY A 54 7.24 -5.76 -7.95
CA GLY A 54 8.21 -6.13 -9.00
C GLY A 54 7.80 -5.70 -10.41
N LYS A 55 6.71 -4.95 -10.58
CA LYS A 55 6.24 -4.42 -11.88
C LYS A 55 7.10 -3.26 -12.38
N GLN A 56 7.91 -2.67 -11.51
CA GLN A 56 8.79 -1.55 -11.84
C GLN A 56 10.08 -1.61 -11.02
N GLU A 57 11.23 -1.48 -11.70
CA GLU A 57 12.53 -1.41 -11.04
C GLU A 57 12.74 -0.08 -10.32
N PRO A 58 13.30 -0.06 -9.11
CA PRO A 58 13.75 1.16 -8.44
C PRO A 58 14.93 1.78 -9.18
N THR A 59 15.20 3.08 -8.96
CA THR A 59 16.45 3.72 -9.44
C THR A 59 17.63 3.29 -8.57
N THR A 60 17.44 3.24 -7.25
CA THR A 60 18.39 2.69 -6.26
C THR A 60 17.63 2.03 -5.13
N GLY A 61 18.33 1.20 -4.36
CA GLY A 61 17.74 0.41 -3.28
C GLY A 61 17.14 -0.90 -3.78
N ASN A 62 16.58 -1.67 -2.87
CA ASN A 62 16.00 -2.97 -3.17
C ASN A 62 14.76 -3.24 -2.31
N VAL A 63 13.94 -4.17 -2.82
CA VAL A 63 12.82 -4.77 -2.09
C VAL A 63 13.10 -6.26 -2.01
N SER A 64 13.03 -6.83 -0.82
CA SER A 64 13.24 -8.25 -0.60
C SER A 64 12.11 -8.87 0.19
N LEU A 65 11.60 -9.98 -0.31
CA LEU A 65 10.69 -10.87 0.36
C LEU A 65 11.44 -12.15 0.72
N GLU A 66 11.16 -12.70 1.88
CA GLU A 66 11.76 -13.96 2.33
C GLU A 66 11.54 -15.08 1.31
N THR A 67 12.57 -15.92 1.09
CA THR A 67 12.52 -17.01 0.10
C THR A 67 11.39 -17.99 0.40
N GLY A 68 10.64 -18.38 -0.64
CA GLY A 68 9.51 -19.31 -0.53
C GLY A 68 8.19 -18.64 -0.12
N LYS A 69 8.19 -17.33 0.13
CA LYS A 69 6.99 -16.55 0.44
C LYS A 69 6.34 -15.99 -0.81
N ARG A 70 5.01 -15.93 -0.80
CA ARG A 70 4.20 -15.51 -1.93
C ARG A 70 3.62 -14.12 -1.72
N MET A 71 3.78 -13.27 -2.73
CA MET A 71 3.11 -11.97 -2.81
C MET A 71 1.99 -12.04 -3.84
N SER A 72 0.84 -11.47 -3.49
CA SER A 72 -0.29 -11.28 -4.39
C SER A 72 -0.66 -9.81 -4.48
N VAL A 73 -1.13 -9.40 -5.64
CA VAL A 73 -1.45 -8.00 -5.95
C VAL A 73 -2.83 -7.95 -6.60
N LEU A 74 -3.70 -7.08 -6.11
CA LEU A 74 -4.97 -6.80 -6.79
C LEU A 74 -4.68 -6.10 -8.13
N GLU A 75 -5.05 -6.75 -9.21
CA GLU A 75 -4.84 -6.22 -10.56
C GLU A 75 -5.88 -5.15 -10.89
N GLN A 76 -5.43 -4.09 -11.57
CA GLN A 76 -6.29 -2.99 -12.01
C GLN A 76 -6.77 -3.15 -13.46
N ASP A 77 -6.15 -4.06 -14.23
CA ASP A 77 -6.58 -4.36 -15.59
C ASP A 77 -7.70 -5.37 -15.59
N HIS A 78 -8.92 -4.89 -15.70
CA HIS A 78 -10.14 -5.70 -15.67
C HIS A 78 -10.28 -6.63 -16.91
N PHE A 79 -9.48 -6.45 -17.94
CA PHE A 79 -9.56 -7.20 -19.20
C PHE A 79 -8.43 -8.22 -19.38
N ALA A 80 -7.46 -8.22 -18.46
CA ALA A 80 -6.28 -9.10 -18.55
C ALA A 80 -6.62 -10.60 -18.60
N TYR A 81 -7.80 -10.98 -18.11
CA TYR A 81 -8.23 -12.36 -17.98
C TYR A 81 -9.47 -12.72 -18.83
N ASP A 82 -9.87 -11.89 -19.78
CA ASP A 82 -11.09 -12.08 -20.59
C ASP A 82 -11.13 -13.41 -21.38
N GLN A 83 -9.96 -14.00 -21.63
CA GLN A 83 -9.83 -15.29 -22.31
C GLN A 83 -10.00 -16.52 -21.40
N PHE A 84 -10.17 -16.34 -20.10
CA PHE A 84 -10.29 -17.42 -19.12
C PHE A 84 -11.69 -17.46 -18.53
N THR A 85 -12.05 -18.62 -17.94
CA THR A 85 -13.26 -18.69 -17.12
C THR A 85 -13.07 -17.97 -15.79
N ILE A 86 -14.19 -17.65 -15.15
CA ILE A 86 -14.20 -16.97 -13.84
C ILE A 86 -13.43 -17.81 -12.81
N LEU A 87 -13.74 -19.12 -12.73
CA LEU A 87 -13.07 -20.03 -11.80
C LEU A 87 -11.57 -20.15 -12.09
N GLU A 88 -11.21 -20.35 -13.36
CA GLU A 88 -9.81 -20.42 -13.78
C GLU A 88 -9.04 -19.15 -13.44
N THR A 89 -9.67 -17.96 -13.58
CA THR A 89 -9.08 -16.69 -13.22
C THR A 89 -8.70 -16.66 -11.74
N VAL A 90 -9.56 -17.14 -10.84
CA VAL A 90 -9.25 -17.20 -9.41
C VAL A 90 -8.12 -18.19 -9.13
N LEU A 91 -8.15 -19.38 -9.72
CA LEU A 91 -7.11 -20.39 -9.55
C LEU A 91 -5.72 -19.90 -9.99
N ARG A 92 -5.65 -19.07 -11.03
CA ARG A 92 -4.41 -18.39 -11.50
C ARG A 92 -3.84 -17.38 -10.51
N GLY A 93 -4.58 -17.02 -9.48
CA GLY A 93 -4.10 -16.22 -8.34
C GLY A 93 -2.94 -16.88 -7.58
N ASN A 94 -2.90 -18.23 -7.57
CA ASN A 94 -1.73 -18.99 -7.12
C ASN A 94 -1.00 -19.61 -8.30
N LYS A 95 -0.21 -18.79 -9.00
CA LYS A 95 0.47 -19.16 -10.25
C LYS A 95 1.25 -20.47 -10.15
N LYS A 96 2.04 -20.66 -9.08
CA LYS A 96 2.84 -21.87 -8.90
C LYS A 96 1.96 -23.12 -8.78
N MET A 97 0.90 -23.05 -7.99
CA MET A 97 -0.03 -24.17 -7.82
C MET A 97 -0.75 -24.49 -9.15
N PHE A 98 -1.15 -23.45 -9.88
CA PHE A 98 -1.80 -23.58 -11.18
C PHE A 98 -0.87 -24.25 -12.21
N GLU A 99 0.39 -23.79 -12.32
CA GLU A 99 1.40 -24.36 -13.22
C GLU A 99 1.70 -25.83 -12.89
N ILE A 100 1.77 -26.19 -11.61
CA ILE A 100 1.95 -27.60 -11.19
C ILE A 100 0.78 -28.45 -11.65
N LYS A 101 -0.45 -27.95 -11.50
CA LYS A 101 -1.68 -28.65 -11.96
C LYS A 101 -1.65 -28.86 -13.47
N GLU A 102 -1.35 -27.83 -14.25
CA GLU A 102 -1.25 -27.91 -15.71
C GLU A 102 -0.15 -28.93 -16.12
N GLU A 103 0.99 -28.96 -15.44
CA GLU A 103 2.08 -29.89 -15.73
C GLU A 103 1.67 -31.33 -15.42
N MET A 104 1.00 -31.58 -14.29
CA MET A 104 0.46 -32.89 -13.94
C MET A 104 -0.56 -33.36 -14.98
N ASP A 105 -1.52 -32.50 -15.34
CA ASP A 105 -2.55 -32.82 -16.32
C ASP A 105 -1.94 -33.11 -17.71
N ALA A 106 -0.92 -32.35 -18.09
CA ALA A 106 -0.17 -32.60 -19.34
C ALA A 106 0.59 -33.95 -19.33
N LEU A 107 1.16 -34.36 -18.20
CA LEU A 107 1.81 -35.64 -18.05
C LEU A 107 0.80 -36.79 -18.19
N TYR A 108 -0.32 -36.71 -17.48
CA TYR A 108 -1.39 -37.75 -17.55
C TYR A 108 -2.10 -37.83 -18.92
N ALA A 109 -2.08 -36.73 -19.69
CA ALA A 109 -2.67 -36.71 -21.04
C ALA A 109 -1.76 -37.33 -22.13
N LYS A 110 -0.49 -37.70 -21.80
CA LYS A 110 0.43 -38.29 -22.77
C LYS A 110 -0.06 -39.67 -23.22
N PRO A 111 -0.13 -39.97 -24.54
CA PRO A 111 -0.48 -41.27 -25.04
C PRO A 111 0.54 -42.38 -24.69
N ASP A 112 1.80 -41.99 -24.50
CA ASP A 112 2.96 -42.85 -24.21
C ASP A 112 3.52 -42.58 -22.79
N PHE A 113 2.61 -42.56 -21.80
CA PHE A 113 2.91 -42.33 -20.40
C PHE A 113 3.96 -43.35 -19.91
N SER A 114 5.14 -42.83 -19.56
CA SER A 114 6.30 -43.66 -19.13
C SER A 114 6.39 -43.77 -17.60
N ASP A 115 7.23 -44.69 -17.11
CA ASP A 115 7.54 -44.82 -15.69
C ASP A 115 8.17 -43.54 -15.14
N GLU A 116 8.98 -42.84 -15.95
CA GLU A 116 9.58 -41.55 -15.58
C GLU A 116 8.51 -40.46 -15.44
N ASP A 117 7.52 -40.45 -16.34
CA ASP A 117 6.36 -39.52 -16.23
C ASP A 117 5.55 -39.80 -14.94
N GLY A 118 5.42 -41.08 -14.57
CA GLY A 118 4.77 -41.49 -13.33
C GLY A 118 5.49 -41.01 -12.07
N ILE A 119 6.81 -41.11 -12.04
CA ILE A 119 7.64 -40.60 -10.94
C ILE A 119 7.49 -39.08 -10.84
N LYS A 120 7.63 -38.38 -11.97
CA LYS A 120 7.52 -36.89 -12.01
C LYS A 120 6.11 -36.43 -11.59
N ALA A 121 5.06 -37.07 -12.07
CA ALA A 121 3.69 -36.75 -11.68
C ALA A 121 3.46 -36.98 -10.16
N GLY A 122 4.08 -38.05 -9.61
CA GLY A 122 4.05 -38.30 -8.17
C GLY A 122 4.74 -37.21 -7.34
N GLU A 123 5.93 -36.77 -7.78
CA GLU A 123 6.66 -35.66 -7.12
C GLU A 123 5.87 -34.36 -7.16
N LEU A 124 5.29 -34.00 -8.32
CA LEU A 124 4.42 -32.83 -8.47
C LEU A 124 3.16 -32.95 -7.60
N GLY A 125 2.57 -34.15 -7.50
CA GLY A 125 1.42 -34.44 -6.66
C GLY A 125 1.66 -34.17 -5.18
N VAL A 126 2.87 -34.51 -4.67
CA VAL A 126 3.27 -34.18 -3.28
C VAL A 126 3.34 -32.66 -3.08
N ILE A 127 3.97 -31.94 -4.01
CA ILE A 127 4.09 -30.47 -3.91
C ILE A 127 2.69 -29.82 -4.00
N TYR A 128 1.83 -30.35 -4.87
CA TYR A 128 0.46 -29.89 -5.06
C TYR A 128 -0.39 -30.08 -3.78
N ASP A 129 -0.22 -31.24 -3.11
CA ASP A 129 -0.88 -31.55 -1.84
C ASP A 129 -0.42 -30.61 -0.73
N GLU A 130 0.88 -30.39 -0.60
CA GLU A 130 1.47 -29.44 0.38
C GLU A 130 0.93 -28.01 0.21
N MET A 131 0.56 -27.62 -1.01
CA MET A 131 -0.04 -26.34 -1.32
C MET A 131 -1.55 -26.29 -1.12
N GLY A 132 -2.19 -27.40 -0.71
CA GLY A 132 -3.65 -27.53 -0.60
C GLY A 132 -4.36 -27.64 -1.95
N GLY A 133 -3.62 -28.01 -3.01
CA GLY A 133 -4.09 -27.98 -4.40
C GLY A 133 -5.34 -28.84 -4.68
N TRP A 134 -5.52 -29.95 -3.97
CA TRP A 134 -6.70 -30.82 -4.13
C TRP A 134 -8.01 -30.17 -3.75
N ASN A 135 -8.00 -29.15 -2.87
CA ASN A 135 -9.16 -28.38 -2.48
C ASN A 135 -9.29 -27.04 -3.24
N ALA A 136 -8.31 -26.72 -4.08
CA ALA A 136 -8.18 -25.41 -4.73
C ALA A 136 -9.44 -24.97 -5.47
N GLU A 137 -10.10 -25.87 -6.19
CA GLU A 137 -11.33 -25.58 -6.94
C GLU A 137 -12.49 -25.23 -5.98
N THR A 138 -12.67 -26.02 -4.93
CA THR A 138 -13.71 -25.79 -3.92
C THR A 138 -13.47 -24.50 -3.16
N ASP A 139 -12.21 -24.21 -2.81
CA ASP A 139 -11.82 -22.98 -2.13
C ASP A 139 -12.06 -21.75 -3.02
N ALA A 140 -11.72 -21.86 -4.32
CA ALA A 140 -11.97 -20.81 -5.30
C ALA A 140 -13.47 -20.55 -5.51
N GLN A 141 -14.29 -21.60 -5.61
CA GLN A 141 -15.76 -21.49 -5.71
C GLN A 141 -16.37 -20.84 -4.46
N THR A 142 -15.90 -21.24 -3.28
CA THR A 142 -16.32 -20.63 -2.01
C THR A 142 -15.98 -19.14 -1.97
N MET A 143 -14.78 -18.77 -2.39
CA MET A 143 -14.35 -17.38 -2.42
C MET A 143 -15.15 -16.55 -3.43
N LEU A 144 -15.44 -17.10 -4.63
CA LEU A 144 -16.31 -16.45 -5.60
C LEU A 144 -17.71 -16.21 -5.05
N SER A 145 -18.29 -17.21 -4.38
CA SER A 145 -19.61 -17.08 -3.75
C SER A 145 -19.60 -15.98 -2.66
N ASN A 146 -18.53 -15.90 -1.87
CA ASN A 146 -18.37 -14.89 -0.82
C ASN A 146 -18.27 -13.45 -1.38
N VAL A 147 -17.65 -13.25 -2.54
CA VAL A 147 -17.66 -11.94 -3.23
C VAL A 147 -18.91 -11.68 -4.05
N GLY A 148 -19.92 -12.55 -3.95
CA GLY A 148 -21.22 -12.36 -4.57
C GLY A 148 -21.34 -12.83 -6.04
N ILE A 149 -20.39 -13.63 -6.53
CA ILE A 149 -20.50 -14.30 -7.83
C ILE A 149 -21.26 -15.61 -7.66
N LYS A 150 -22.37 -15.76 -8.40
CA LYS A 150 -23.23 -16.94 -8.30
C LYS A 150 -22.55 -18.20 -8.86
N GLU A 151 -22.87 -19.36 -8.28
CA GLU A 151 -22.27 -20.64 -8.67
C GLU A 151 -22.48 -21.00 -10.15
N ASP A 152 -23.65 -20.67 -10.74
CA ASP A 152 -23.96 -20.89 -12.14
C ASP A 152 -23.11 -20.04 -13.11
N MET A 153 -22.42 -19.02 -12.61
CA MET A 153 -21.54 -18.17 -13.39
C MET A 153 -20.08 -18.65 -13.37
N HIS A 154 -19.65 -19.48 -12.42
CA HIS A 154 -18.24 -19.82 -12.20
C HIS A 154 -17.50 -20.34 -13.43
N TYR A 155 -18.21 -21.03 -14.33
CA TYR A 155 -17.65 -21.58 -15.56
C TYR A 155 -17.87 -20.71 -16.81
N GLN A 156 -18.49 -19.52 -16.65
CA GLN A 156 -18.61 -18.53 -17.73
C GLN A 156 -17.29 -17.84 -17.98
N MET A 157 -17.15 -17.20 -19.15
CA MET A 157 -15.95 -16.45 -19.50
C MET A 157 -15.93 -15.09 -18.77
N MET A 158 -14.74 -14.64 -18.36
CA MET A 158 -14.56 -13.31 -17.78
C MET A 158 -15.05 -12.19 -18.72
N SER A 159 -14.93 -12.38 -20.05
CA SER A 159 -15.41 -11.42 -21.06
C SER A 159 -16.92 -11.18 -21.02
N GLU A 160 -17.71 -12.11 -20.47
CA GLU A 160 -19.17 -12.02 -20.37
C GLU A 160 -19.64 -11.22 -19.14
N LEU A 161 -18.73 -10.93 -18.19
CA LEU A 161 -19.04 -10.22 -16.96
C LEU A 161 -19.11 -8.70 -17.17
N GLU A 162 -19.96 -8.04 -16.37
CA GLU A 162 -19.91 -6.59 -16.17
C GLU A 162 -18.64 -6.19 -15.39
N ASN A 163 -18.17 -4.97 -15.58
CA ASN A 163 -16.93 -4.50 -14.96
C ASN A 163 -16.93 -4.66 -13.43
N LYS A 164 -18.05 -4.39 -12.76
CA LYS A 164 -18.17 -4.55 -11.30
C LYS A 164 -17.93 -5.99 -10.84
N ASP A 165 -18.42 -6.98 -11.60
CA ASP A 165 -18.25 -8.38 -11.26
C ASP A 165 -16.84 -8.86 -11.61
N LYS A 166 -16.21 -8.31 -12.68
CA LYS A 166 -14.78 -8.53 -12.96
C LYS A 166 -13.90 -8.09 -11.78
N VAL A 167 -14.18 -6.93 -11.18
CA VAL A 167 -13.44 -6.43 -10.00
C VAL A 167 -13.57 -7.41 -8.82
N ARG A 168 -14.77 -7.95 -8.57
CA ARG A 168 -14.99 -8.96 -7.52
C ARG A 168 -14.20 -10.25 -7.77
N VAL A 169 -14.17 -10.72 -9.02
CA VAL A 169 -13.38 -11.91 -9.40
C VAL A 169 -11.89 -11.65 -9.23
N LEU A 170 -11.38 -10.48 -9.64
CA LEU A 170 -9.97 -10.11 -9.44
C LEU A 170 -9.61 -9.94 -7.96
N LEU A 171 -10.54 -9.49 -7.14
CA LEU A 171 -10.37 -9.47 -5.68
C LEU A 171 -10.24 -10.90 -5.15
N ALA A 172 -11.15 -11.80 -5.52
CA ALA A 172 -11.08 -13.21 -5.15
C ALA A 172 -9.76 -13.85 -5.61
N GLN A 173 -9.30 -13.55 -6.84
CA GLN A 173 -8.01 -13.98 -7.37
C GLN A 173 -6.84 -13.52 -6.50
N ALA A 174 -6.82 -12.23 -6.10
CA ALA A 174 -5.74 -11.68 -5.28
C ALA A 174 -5.67 -12.31 -3.89
N LEU A 175 -6.83 -12.65 -3.31
CA LEU A 175 -6.94 -13.27 -1.98
C LEU A 175 -6.71 -14.79 -2.00
N PHE A 176 -6.84 -15.43 -3.17
CA PHE A 176 -6.82 -16.89 -3.29
C PHE A 176 -5.51 -17.52 -2.82
N GLY A 177 -5.63 -18.61 -2.07
CA GLY A 177 -4.52 -19.40 -1.56
C GLY A 177 -3.71 -18.69 -0.47
N ASN A 178 -4.29 -17.72 0.24
CA ASN A 178 -3.74 -17.07 1.44
C ASN A 178 -2.29 -16.56 1.27
N PRO A 179 -2.03 -15.55 0.41
CA PRO A 179 -0.67 -15.04 0.16
C PRO A 179 -0.02 -14.50 1.43
N ASP A 180 1.32 -14.66 1.56
CA ASP A 180 2.09 -14.15 2.69
C ASP A 180 2.15 -12.61 2.71
N VAL A 181 2.09 -11.98 1.56
CA VAL A 181 1.99 -10.53 1.38
C VAL A 181 0.90 -10.23 0.35
N LEU A 182 -0.07 -9.43 0.74
CA LEU A 182 -1.17 -9.00 -0.09
C LEU A 182 -1.07 -7.49 -0.34
N ILE A 183 -1.10 -7.08 -1.61
CA ILE A 183 -1.11 -5.67 -2.01
C ILE A 183 -2.46 -5.33 -2.64
N LEU A 184 -3.18 -4.39 -2.03
CA LEU A 184 -4.47 -3.90 -2.47
C LEU A 184 -4.38 -2.41 -2.84
N ASP A 185 -4.57 -2.09 -4.10
CA ASP A 185 -4.62 -0.71 -4.60
C ASP A 185 -6.06 -0.34 -4.92
N GLU A 186 -6.65 0.55 -4.10
CA GLU A 186 -8.04 1.01 -4.16
C GLU A 186 -9.07 -0.15 -4.18
N PRO A 187 -9.02 -1.11 -3.22
CA PRO A 187 -9.82 -2.33 -3.29
C PRO A 187 -11.32 -2.10 -3.11
N THR A 188 -11.74 -0.95 -2.62
CA THR A 188 -13.15 -0.59 -2.41
C THR A 188 -13.81 0.04 -3.63
N ASN A 189 -13.03 0.41 -4.66
CA ASN A 189 -13.56 0.99 -5.87
C ASN A 189 -14.42 -0.03 -6.62
N ASP A 190 -15.58 0.42 -7.12
CA ASP A 190 -16.53 -0.37 -7.89
C ASP A 190 -17.13 -1.59 -7.14
N LEU A 191 -16.92 -1.72 -5.83
CA LEU A 191 -17.57 -2.70 -4.96
C LEU A 191 -18.84 -2.14 -4.32
N ASP A 192 -19.81 -3.01 -4.05
CA ASP A 192 -20.97 -2.66 -3.22
C ASP A 192 -20.65 -2.78 -1.72
N ILE A 193 -21.57 -2.26 -0.91
CA ILE A 193 -21.43 -2.21 0.55
C ILE A 193 -21.27 -3.61 1.16
N ASP A 194 -21.99 -4.59 0.65
CA ASP A 194 -21.95 -5.97 1.17
C ASP A 194 -20.59 -6.62 0.90
N THR A 195 -20.03 -6.41 -0.31
CA THR A 195 -18.69 -6.90 -0.67
C THR A 195 -17.59 -6.17 0.13
N ILE A 196 -17.75 -4.86 0.38
CA ILE A 196 -16.81 -4.10 1.23
C ILE A 196 -16.84 -4.64 2.66
N ALA A 197 -18.03 -4.84 3.25
CA ALA A 197 -18.17 -5.38 4.60
C ALA A 197 -17.57 -6.79 4.72
N TRP A 198 -17.79 -7.66 3.72
CA TRP A 198 -17.14 -8.96 3.67
C TRP A 198 -15.61 -8.84 3.61
N LEU A 199 -15.08 -7.89 2.81
CA LEU A 199 -13.63 -7.68 2.72
C LEU A 199 -13.04 -7.17 4.04
N GLU A 200 -13.76 -6.30 4.76
CA GLU A 200 -13.37 -5.83 6.10
C GLU A 200 -13.27 -7.00 7.08
N ASP A 201 -14.29 -7.87 7.14
CA ASP A 201 -14.32 -9.05 7.98
C ASP A 201 -13.20 -10.04 7.59
N PHE A 202 -13.00 -10.28 6.29
CA PHE A 202 -11.93 -11.14 5.79
C PHE A 202 -10.54 -10.64 6.21
N LEU A 203 -10.30 -9.33 6.09
CA LEU A 203 -9.02 -8.73 6.46
C LEU A 203 -8.80 -8.66 7.98
N ALA A 204 -9.87 -8.58 8.78
CA ALA A 204 -9.77 -8.60 10.24
C ALA A 204 -9.21 -9.93 10.75
N ASP A 205 -9.53 -11.03 10.08
CA ASP A 205 -9.04 -12.38 10.40
C ASP A 205 -7.74 -12.75 9.66
N TYR A 206 -7.21 -11.84 8.84
CA TYR A 206 -6.05 -12.14 8.00
C TYR A 206 -4.74 -12.09 8.77
N GLU A 207 -4.08 -13.23 8.93
CA GLU A 207 -2.87 -13.37 9.75
C GLU A 207 -1.58 -12.94 9.06
N ASN A 208 -1.61 -12.71 7.74
CA ASN A 208 -0.44 -12.34 6.94
C ASN A 208 -0.31 -10.81 6.77
N THR A 209 0.68 -10.38 6.02
CA THR A 209 0.94 -8.96 5.77
C THR A 209 0.02 -8.40 4.70
N VAL A 210 -0.65 -7.28 4.98
CA VAL A 210 -1.44 -6.55 3.98
C VAL A 210 -0.89 -5.14 3.81
N ILE A 211 -0.74 -4.75 2.56
CA ILE A 211 -0.44 -3.39 2.15
C ILE A 211 -1.64 -2.85 1.37
N VAL A 212 -2.23 -1.76 1.84
CA VAL A 212 -3.40 -1.18 1.19
C VAL A 212 -3.19 0.28 0.84
N VAL A 213 -3.66 0.69 -0.32
CA VAL A 213 -3.89 2.09 -0.68
C VAL A 213 -5.38 2.26 -0.90
N SER A 214 -6.01 3.18 -0.19
CA SER A 214 -7.43 3.52 -0.38
C SER A 214 -7.70 4.97 -0.03
N HIS A 215 -8.74 5.52 -0.62
CA HIS A 215 -9.32 6.82 -0.28
C HIS A 215 -10.55 6.68 0.64
N ASP A 216 -11.02 5.47 0.85
CA ASP A 216 -12.13 5.19 1.76
C ASP A 216 -11.64 5.20 3.22
N ARG A 217 -12.05 6.24 3.94
CA ARG A 217 -11.65 6.44 5.34
C ARG A 217 -12.29 5.44 6.28
N HIS A 218 -13.53 5.01 5.99
CA HIS A 218 -14.23 4.04 6.80
C HIS A 218 -13.53 2.69 6.73
N PHE A 219 -13.27 2.23 5.53
CA PHE A 219 -12.52 1.00 5.29
C PHE A 219 -11.13 1.03 5.96
N LEU A 220 -10.36 2.11 5.78
CA LEU A 220 -9.04 2.25 6.41
C LEU A 220 -9.12 2.26 7.94
N ASP A 221 -10.18 2.83 8.51
CA ASP A 221 -10.38 2.88 9.97
C ASP A 221 -10.76 1.51 10.54
N ALA A 222 -11.52 0.72 9.77
CA ALA A 222 -11.93 -0.62 10.13
C ALA A 222 -10.77 -1.63 10.11
N VAL A 223 -9.93 -1.60 9.06
CA VAL A 223 -8.98 -2.69 8.82
C VAL A 223 -7.53 -2.38 9.20
N CYS A 224 -7.10 -1.09 9.20
CA CYS A 224 -5.68 -0.78 9.33
C CYS A 224 -5.16 -0.80 10.75
N THR A 225 -4.00 -1.42 10.93
CA THR A 225 -3.21 -1.43 12.17
C THR A 225 -2.08 -0.41 12.15
N HIS A 226 -1.64 -0.02 10.94
CA HIS A 226 -0.54 0.92 10.72
C HIS A 226 -0.85 1.84 9.54
N ILE A 227 -0.37 3.07 9.61
CA ILE A 227 -0.48 4.06 8.55
C ILE A 227 0.91 4.50 8.12
N GLY A 228 1.23 4.31 6.84
CA GLY A 228 2.39 4.87 6.16
C GLY A 228 2.03 6.17 5.45
N ASP A 229 2.46 7.29 5.99
CA ASP A 229 2.19 8.60 5.42
C ASP A 229 3.30 8.99 4.44
N LEU A 230 2.99 8.95 3.14
CA LEU A 230 3.90 9.33 2.06
C LEU A 230 3.68 10.81 1.73
N ASP A 231 4.59 11.65 2.21
CA ASP A 231 4.59 13.09 1.96
C ASP A 231 5.99 13.58 1.57
N TYR A 232 6.09 14.45 0.55
CA TYR A 232 7.36 14.91 -0.03
C TYR A 232 8.34 13.78 -0.35
N SER A 233 7.84 12.71 -0.95
CA SER A 233 8.60 11.50 -1.35
C SER A 233 9.26 10.76 -0.18
N LYS A 234 8.89 11.08 1.07
CA LYS A 234 9.34 10.41 2.30
C LYS A 234 8.18 9.68 2.95
N LEU A 235 8.48 8.56 3.58
CA LEU A 235 7.50 7.73 4.27
C LEU A 235 7.69 7.87 5.78
N ASN A 236 6.60 8.17 6.49
CA ASN A 236 6.51 8.15 7.94
C ASN A 236 5.51 7.08 8.37
N LEU A 237 5.92 6.17 9.24
CA LEU A 237 5.07 5.10 9.74
C LEU A 237 4.45 5.47 11.10
N TYR A 238 3.15 5.26 11.23
CA TYR A 238 2.37 5.46 12.45
C TYR A 238 1.69 4.15 12.85
N THR A 239 1.68 3.84 14.12
CA THR A 239 0.90 2.72 14.67
C THR A 239 -0.50 3.22 15.01
N GLY A 240 -1.51 2.49 14.59
CA GLY A 240 -2.92 2.82 14.77
C GLY A 240 -3.67 2.92 13.43
N ASN A 241 -4.98 3.15 13.52
CA ASN A 241 -5.87 3.29 12.37
C ASN A 241 -5.85 4.71 11.77
N TYR A 242 -6.72 4.94 10.77
CA TYR A 242 -6.82 6.24 10.09
C TYR A 242 -7.20 7.38 11.04
N SER A 243 -8.18 7.20 11.91
CA SER A 243 -8.64 8.22 12.86
C SER A 243 -7.55 8.63 13.84
N TYR A 244 -6.80 7.66 14.37
CA TYR A 244 -5.65 7.94 15.24
C TYR A 244 -4.56 8.73 14.52
N TRP A 245 -4.16 8.30 13.32
CA TRP A 245 -3.18 9.01 12.51
C TRP A 245 -3.64 10.45 12.20
N TYR A 246 -4.92 10.63 11.82
CA TYR A 246 -5.46 11.95 11.51
C TYR A 246 -5.36 12.91 12.69
N GLN A 247 -5.74 12.47 13.89
CA GLN A 247 -5.61 13.28 15.11
C GLN A 247 -4.15 13.60 15.44
N ALA A 248 -3.26 12.63 15.37
CA ALA A 248 -1.83 12.80 15.63
C ALA A 248 -1.20 13.79 14.62
N SER A 249 -1.52 13.66 13.34
CA SER A 249 -1.02 14.56 12.28
C SER A 249 -1.49 16.01 12.45
N GLN A 250 -2.77 16.20 12.84
CA GLN A 250 -3.33 17.52 13.14
C GLN A 250 -2.66 18.17 14.35
N LEU A 251 -2.42 17.39 15.40
CA LEU A 251 -1.73 17.87 16.60
C LEU A 251 -0.28 18.25 16.28
N ALA A 252 0.46 17.42 15.56
CA ALA A 252 1.81 17.71 15.12
C ALA A 252 1.90 18.99 14.27
N THR A 253 0.96 19.17 13.36
CA THR A 253 0.88 20.39 12.52
C THR A 253 0.64 21.64 13.37
N LYS A 254 -0.29 21.58 14.34
CA LYS A 254 -0.55 22.70 15.26
C LYS A 254 0.68 23.03 16.13
N GLN A 255 1.34 22.01 16.65
CA GLN A 255 2.55 22.20 17.47
C GLN A 255 3.69 22.83 16.66
N ARG A 256 3.92 22.38 15.42
CA ARG A 256 4.90 22.97 14.51
C ARG A 256 4.58 24.42 14.18
N ALA A 257 3.31 24.73 13.89
CA ALA A 257 2.85 26.10 13.62
C ALA A 257 3.10 27.03 14.82
N GLN A 258 2.80 26.58 16.04
CA GLN A 258 3.07 27.33 17.26
C GLN A 258 4.57 27.51 17.54
N ALA A 259 5.38 26.47 17.32
CA ALA A 259 6.83 26.54 17.48
C ALA A 259 7.45 27.54 16.49
N ASN A 260 7.01 27.52 15.23
CA ASN A 260 7.48 28.47 14.21
C ASN A 260 7.08 29.91 14.53
N LYS A 261 5.83 30.12 14.96
CA LYS A 261 5.40 31.46 15.37
C LYS A 261 6.27 32.01 16.49
N LYS A 262 6.57 31.19 17.51
CA LYS A 262 7.49 31.60 18.59
C LYS A 262 8.91 31.84 18.08
N ALA A 263 9.40 31.05 17.14
CA ALA A 263 10.72 31.24 16.55
C ALA A 263 10.78 32.49 15.69
N GLU A 264 9.75 32.83 14.93
CA GLU A 264 9.65 34.07 14.15
C GLU A 264 9.60 35.33 15.06
N GLU A 265 8.79 35.28 16.12
CA GLU A 265 8.75 36.35 17.12
C GLU A 265 10.14 36.56 17.74
N LYS A 266 10.81 35.47 18.11
CA LYS A 266 12.18 35.54 18.66
C LYS A 266 13.20 36.04 17.65
N LYS A 267 13.08 35.63 16.38
CA LYS A 267 13.91 36.15 15.28
C LYS A 267 13.78 37.66 15.17
N LYS A 268 12.55 38.16 15.17
CA LYS A 268 12.24 39.59 15.07
C LYS A 268 12.83 40.37 16.23
N GLU A 269 12.64 39.92 17.48
CA GLU A 269 13.24 40.51 18.66
C GLU A 269 14.78 40.60 18.58
N LEU A 270 15.43 39.53 18.15
CA LEU A 270 16.88 39.47 18.01
C LEU A 270 17.37 40.41 16.92
N GLN A 271 16.67 40.48 15.79
CA GLN A 271 17.01 41.40 14.68
C GLN A 271 16.83 42.86 15.08
N GLU A 272 15.74 43.21 15.74
CA GLU A 272 15.52 44.58 16.23
C GLU A 272 16.58 45.02 17.25
N PHE A 273 16.96 44.13 18.15
CA PHE A 273 18.03 44.41 19.11
C PHE A 273 19.38 44.62 18.43
N ILE A 274 19.75 43.75 17.48
CA ILE A 274 20.99 43.83 16.73
C ILE A 274 21.01 45.14 15.94
N ALA A 275 19.94 45.51 15.26
CA ALA A 275 19.83 46.76 14.48
C ALA A 275 20.01 48.00 15.37
N ARG A 276 19.39 47.99 16.57
CA ARG A 276 19.45 49.14 17.51
C ARG A 276 20.81 49.33 18.19
N PHE A 277 21.56 48.24 18.43
CA PHE A 277 22.77 48.28 19.26
C PHE A 277 24.06 47.85 18.56
N SER A 278 24.02 47.57 17.25
CA SER A 278 25.22 47.17 16.48
C SER A 278 26.35 48.20 16.47
N SER A 279 26.02 49.49 16.50
CA SER A 279 26.96 50.59 16.51
C SER A 279 27.37 51.08 17.91
N ASN A 280 26.80 50.51 18.98
CA ASN A 280 27.07 50.92 20.35
C ASN A 280 28.21 50.11 20.96
N VAL A 281 29.38 50.73 21.20
CA VAL A 281 30.60 50.07 21.72
C VAL A 281 30.35 49.35 23.05
N ALA A 282 29.54 49.92 23.95
CA ALA A 282 29.25 49.32 25.26
C ALA A 282 28.37 48.05 25.16
N LYS A 283 27.55 47.94 24.11
CA LYS A 283 26.64 46.82 23.88
C LYS A 283 27.06 45.90 22.74
N ALA A 284 28.18 46.17 22.07
CA ALA A 284 28.69 45.39 20.94
C ALA A 284 28.83 43.88 21.26
N LYS A 285 29.31 43.57 22.46
CA LYS A 285 29.46 42.20 22.95
C LYS A 285 28.11 41.44 23.07
N GLN A 286 27.06 42.16 23.50
CA GLN A 286 25.72 41.64 23.60
C GLN A 286 25.07 41.48 22.22
N ALA A 287 25.30 42.41 21.29
CA ALA A 287 24.83 42.31 19.92
C ALA A 287 25.45 41.11 19.19
N THR A 288 26.75 40.88 19.38
CA THR A 288 27.46 39.72 18.84
C THR A 288 26.92 38.38 19.40
N ALA A 289 26.65 38.32 20.72
CA ALA A 289 26.05 37.12 21.33
C ALA A 289 24.65 36.83 20.76
N ARG A 290 23.83 37.87 20.55
CA ARG A 290 22.50 37.71 19.97
C ARG A 290 22.51 37.37 18.47
N LYS A 291 23.53 37.85 17.73
CA LYS A 291 23.76 37.41 16.35
C LYS A 291 24.04 35.90 16.28
N LYS A 292 24.88 35.37 17.17
CA LYS A 292 25.12 33.94 17.29
C LYS A 292 23.85 33.14 17.68
N MET A 293 22.97 33.74 18.48
CA MET A 293 21.66 33.14 18.78
C MET A 293 20.74 33.13 17.56
N LEU A 294 20.74 34.21 16.76
CA LEU A 294 19.98 34.30 15.51
C LEU A 294 20.44 33.25 14.49
N ASP A 295 21.77 33.09 14.35
CA ASP A 295 22.35 32.10 13.43
C ASP A 295 22.05 30.64 13.84
N LYS A 296 21.78 30.41 15.14
CA LYS A 296 21.38 29.10 15.67
C LYS A 296 19.87 28.88 15.69
N LEU A 297 19.08 29.90 15.37
CA LEU A 297 17.63 29.80 15.40
C LEU A 297 17.16 29.03 14.14
N ASN A 298 16.89 27.77 14.34
CA ASN A 298 16.36 26.90 13.27
C ASN A 298 14.87 27.19 13.13
N ILE A 299 14.49 27.92 12.09
CA ILE A 299 13.08 28.00 11.68
C ILE A 299 12.90 26.90 10.68
N GLU A 300 12.26 25.82 11.12
CA GLU A 300 11.82 24.79 10.17
C GLU A 300 10.84 25.46 9.20
N GLU A 301 11.20 25.51 7.91
CA GLU A 301 10.21 25.82 6.89
C GLU A 301 9.09 24.79 7.02
N ILE A 302 7.95 25.21 7.57
CA ILE A 302 6.72 24.43 7.43
C ILE A 302 6.36 24.53 5.96
N LYS A 303 6.84 23.55 5.19
CA LYS A 303 6.27 23.33 3.86
C LYS A 303 4.79 23.04 4.11
N PRO A 304 3.85 23.83 3.57
CA PRO A 304 2.45 23.52 3.69
C PRO A 304 2.27 22.09 3.18
N THR A 305 1.54 21.25 3.91
CA THR A 305 1.37 19.86 3.49
C THR A 305 0.99 19.89 2.01
N SER A 306 1.57 18.99 1.22
CA SER A 306 1.23 18.87 -0.20
C SER A 306 -0.25 18.50 -0.41
N ARG A 307 -0.96 18.17 0.68
CA ARG A 307 -2.39 17.92 0.74
C ARG A 307 -3.17 19.22 0.75
N ARG A 308 -3.50 19.71 -0.44
CA ARG A 308 -4.51 20.78 -0.58
C ARG A 308 -5.87 20.11 -0.56
N TYR A 309 -6.59 20.29 0.53
CA TYR A 309 -8.03 20.05 0.54
C TYR A 309 -8.69 21.31 -0.04
N PRO A 310 -9.25 21.29 -1.24
CA PRO A 310 -10.07 22.40 -1.72
C PRO A 310 -11.33 22.44 -0.86
N ALA A 311 -11.38 23.36 0.08
CA ALA A 311 -12.60 23.67 0.79
C ALA A 311 -13.35 24.74 -0.03
N ILE A 312 -14.56 24.44 -0.49
CA ILE A 312 -15.49 25.44 -0.98
C ILE A 312 -16.12 26.06 0.27
N ILE A 313 -15.73 27.26 0.61
CA ILE A 313 -16.36 28.03 1.70
C ILE A 313 -17.52 28.76 1.06
N PHE A 314 -18.74 28.40 1.48
CA PHE A 314 -19.93 29.14 1.11
C PHE A 314 -20.10 30.28 2.11
N ASP A 315 -19.82 31.50 1.70
CA ASP A 315 -20.21 32.69 2.48
C ASP A 315 -21.70 33.00 2.21
N MET A 316 -22.51 33.04 3.24
CA MET A 316 -23.87 33.51 3.11
C MET A 316 -23.87 35.04 2.98
N GLU A 317 -24.15 35.53 1.78
CA GLU A 317 -24.25 37.00 1.52
C GLU A 317 -25.51 37.66 2.13
N ARG A 318 -26.49 36.92 2.65
CA ARG A 318 -27.71 37.45 3.28
C ARG A 318 -28.16 36.54 4.42
N GLU A 319 -28.36 37.15 5.59
CA GLU A 319 -29.23 36.63 6.63
C GLU A 319 -30.69 36.76 6.16
N ALA A 320 -31.47 35.67 6.28
CA ALA A 320 -32.89 35.66 5.96
C ALA A 320 -33.73 36.38 7.01
#